data_6e818632f9f6740c778bad7a57693beb
#
_entry.id   6e818632f9f6740c778bad7a57693beb
#
_cell.length_a   1.000
_cell.length_b   1.000
_cell.length_c   1.000
_cell.angle_alpha   90.00
_cell.angle_beta   90.00
_cell.angle_gamma   90.00
#
_symmetry.space_group_name_H-M   'P 1'
#
loop_
_entity.id
_entity.type
_entity.pdbx_description
1 polymer ?
#
loop_
_entity_poly.entity_id
_entity_poly.type
_entity_poly.pdbx_seq_one_letter_code
_entity_poly.pdbx_strand_id
1 'polypeptide(L)'
;MNTAVTIAGVTFQNPVMTGSGTFGSGMEYSEFVDLNRLGAVVTKGVANVPWPGNPTPRVAEVYGGMLNAIGLQNPGIDVFIERDLAFLKQFDTKVIVNVCGKSVEDYLEVVERLADTDIAMMEINVSCPNVKEGAIAFGQKADALFDITSRIKKAAKQPVM
;
A
#
# COMPACT_ATOMS: atom_id res chain seq x y z
N MET A 1 -3.63 -21.72 20.57
CA MET A 1 -2.33 -21.00 20.70
C MET A 1 -2.59 -19.54 20.40
N ASN A 2 -2.16 -18.61 21.24
CA ASN A 2 -2.30 -17.18 20.93
C ASN A 2 -1.17 -16.78 19.94
N THR A 3 -1.54 -16.32 18.75
CA THR A 3 -0.59 -15.89 17.71
C THR A 3 -0.60 -14.37 17.50
N ALA A 4 -1.34 -13.64 18.34
CA ALA A 4 -1.44 -12.19 18.23
C ALA A 4 -0.07 -11.51 18.42
N VAL A 5 0.20 -10.48 17.62
CA VAL A 5 1.39 -9.64 17.68
C VAL A 5 1.00 -8.17 17.73
N THR A 6 1.78 -7.35 18.42
CA THR A 6 1.55 -5.91 18.50
C THR A 6 2.72 -5.17 17.89
N ILE A 7 2.47 -4.30 16.90
CA ILE A 7 3.46 -3.49 16.18
C ILE A 7 2.99 -2.04 16.22
N ALA A 8 3.82 -1.14 16.71
CA ALA A 8 3.52 0.30 16.81
C ALA A 8 2.16 0.61 17.47
N GLY A 9 1.76 -0.18 18.49
CA GLY A 9 0.49 -0.03 19.20
C GLY A 9 -0.73 -0.67 18.51
N VAL A 10 -0.57 -1.23 17.32
CA VAL A 10 -1.62 -1.97 16.59
C VAL A 10 -1.50 -3.46 16.88
N THR A 11 -2.57 -4.08 17.35
CA THR A 11 -2.62 -5.53 17.58
C THR A 11 -3.21 -6.24 16.38
N PHE A 12 -2.45 -7.20 15.84
CA PHE A 12 -2.83 -8.12 14.77
C PHE A 12 -3.13 -9.48 15.35
N GLN A 13 -4.16 -10.17 14.86
CA GLN A 13 -4.56 -11.50 15.34
C GLN A 13 -3.49 -12.59 15.12
N ASN A 14 -2.61 -12.39 14.13
CA ASN A 14 -1.45 -13.22 13.85
C ASN A 14 -0.45 -12.42 12.99
N PRO A 15 0.81 -12.88 12.81
CA PRO A 15 1.83 -12.16 12.06
C PRO A 15 1.75 -12.34 10.53
N VAL A 16 0.77 -13.07 10.01
CA VAL A 16 0.67 -13.33 8.56
C VAL A 16 0.03 -12.14 7.88
N MET A 17 0.75 -11.54 6.95
CA MET A 17 0.31 -10.37 6.18
C MET A 17 0.61 -10.59 4.71
N THR A 18 -0.15 -9.94 3.84
CA THR A 18 0.13 -9.97 2.38
C THR A 18 1.28 -9.01 2.05
N GLY A 19 1.95 -9.25 0.92
CA GLY A 19 2.95 -8.31 0.40
C GLY A 19 2.29 -7.27 -0.50
N SER A 20 2.59 -5.98 -0.29
CA SER A 20 2.09 -4.91 -1.14
C SER A 20 2.45 -5.13 -2.62
N GLY A 21 1.52 -4.88 -3.51
CA GLY A 21 1.69 -5.04 -4.95
C GLY A 21 1.53 -6.47 -5.49
N THR A 22 1.47 -7.50 -4.65
CA THR A 22 1.32 -8.90 -5.08
C THR A 22 -0.08 -9.46 -4.81
N PHE A 23 -0.87 -8.79 -4.00
CA PHE A 23 -2.20 -9.24 -3.56
C PHE A 23 -3.33 -8.26 -3.98
N GLY A 24 -3.02 -7.26 -4.79
CA GLY A 24 -3.96 -6.19 -5.11
C GLY A 24 -4.49 -5.50 -3.86
N SER A 25 -5.78 -5.23 -3.83
CA SER A 25 -6.50 -4.80 -2.61
C SER A 25 -7.32 -5.95 -2.00
N GLY A 26 -6.99 -7.19 -2.33
CA GLY A 26 -7.58 -8.40 -1.74
C GLY A 26 -8.85 -8.92 -2.43
N MET A 27 -9.51 -8.14 -3.28
CA MET A 27 -10.79 -8.50 -3.87
C MET A 27 -10.67 -9.77 -4.73
N GLU A 28 -9.71 -9.81 -5.66
CA GLU A 28 -9.51 -10.96 -6.54
C GLU A 28 -9.05 -12.21 -5.78
N TYR A 29 -8.24 -12.03 -4.75
CA TYR A 29 -7.71 -13.14 -3.95
C TYR A 29 -8.65 -13.64 -2.86
N SER A 30 -9.70 -12.89 -2.52
CA SER A 30 -10.72 -13.33 -1.58
C SER A 30 -11.49 -14.58 -2.03
N GLU A 31 -11.46 -14.88 -3.33
CA GLU A 31 -12.02 -16.12 -3.89
C GLU A 31 -11.17 -17.37 -3.53
N PHE A 32 -9.90 -17.18 -3.19
CA PHE A 32 -8.95 -18.28 -2.92
C PHE A 32 -8.47 -18.31 -1.47
N VAL A 33 -8.53 -17.17 -0.79
CA VAL A 33 -8.02 -17.00 0.58
C VAL A 33 -9.08 -16.34 1.45
N ASP A 34 -9.40 -16.96 2.57
CA ASP A 34 -10.25 -16.34 3.59
C ASP A 34 -9.49 -15.22 4.29
N LEU A 35 -9.83 -13.96 3.96
CA LEU A 35 -9.17 -12.77 4.48
C LEU A 35 -9.31 -12.63 6.00
N ASN A 36 -10.36 -13.23 6.62
CA ASN A 36 -10.50 -13.23 8.08
C ASN A 36 -9.38 -14.00 8.81
N ARG A 37 -8.62 -14.82 8.10
CA ARG A 37 -7.49 -15.58 8.67
C ARG A 37 -6.18 -14.83 8.63
N LEU A 38 -6.12 -13.69 7.95
CA LEU A 38 -4.91 -12.86 7.83
C LEU A 38 -4.82 -11.85 8.98
N GLY A 39 -3.61 -11.63 9.49
CA GLY A 39 -3.33 -10.56 10.44
C GLY A 39 -3.53 -9.20 9.80
N ALA A 40 -3.10 -9.04 8.54
CA ALA A 40 -3.39 -7.85 7.75
C ALA A 40 -3.39 -8.13 6.24
N VAL A 41 -4.13 -7.29 5.51
CA VAL A 41 -3.97 -7.10 4.07
C VAL A 41 -3.17 -5.82 3.86
N VAL A 42 -1.99 -5.95 3.23
CA VAL A 42 -1.20 -4.81 2.74
C VAL A 42 -1.60 -4.58 1.28
N THR A 43 -2.15 -3.41 1.00
CA THR A 43 -2.79 -3.14 -0.29
C THR A 43 -1.80 -2.83 -1.40
N LYS A 44 -2.26 -2.83 -2.63
CA LYS A 44 -1.59 -2.19 -3.76
C LYS A 44 -1.31 -0.73 -3.43
N GLY A 45 -0.24 -0.17 -4.00
CA GLY A 45 0.07 1.24 -3.86
C GLY A 45 -1.10 2.13 -4.31
N VAL A 46 -1.47 3.09 -3.48
CA VAL A 46 -2.57 4.04 -3.71
C VAL A 46 -1.97 5.43 -3.88
N ALA A 47 -2.28 6.07 -5.00
CA ALA A 47 -1.87 7.44 -5.30
C ALA A 47 -3.04 8.42 -5.09
N ASN A 48 -2.74 9.72 -5.08
CA ASN A 48 -3.74 10.78 -4.97
C ASN A 48 -4.74 10.79 -6.15
N VAL A 49 -4.29 10.40 -7.34
CA VAL A 49 -5.10 10.29 -8.55
C VAL A 49 -4.94 8.91 -9.20
N PRO A 50 -5.85 8.48 -10.08
CA PRO A 50 -5.71 7.22 -10.80
C PRO A 50 -4.45 7.16 -11.67
N TRP A 51 -3.70 6.07 -11.57
CA TRP A 51 -2.57 5.79 -12.44
C TRP A 51 -2.87 4.59 -13.33
N PRO A 52 -2.84 4.72 -14.67
CA PRO A 52 -3.12 3.62 -15.60
C PRO A 52 -2.00 2.58 -15.65
N GLY A 53 -0.82 2.91 -15.11
CA GLY A 53 0.38 2.09 -15.26
C GLY A 53 1.01 2.21 -16.64
N ASN A 54 1.96 1.31 -16.93
CA ASN A 54 2.63 1.28 -18.22
C ASN A 54 1.74 0.65 -19.32
N PRO A 55 1.96 0.98 -20.60
CA PRO A 55 1.30 0.30 -21.72
C PRO A 55 1.64 -1.19 -21.74
N THR A 56 0.74 -1.98 -22.33
CA THR A 56 0.98 -3.41 -22.59
C THR A 56 1.81 -3.60 -23.85
N PRO A 57 2.61 -4.73 -23.95
CA PRO A 57 2.78 -5.80 -22.97
C PRO A 57 3.66 -5.34 -21.79
N ARG A 58 3.27 -5.69 -20.57
CA ARG A 58 3.97 -5.28 -19.34
C ARG A 58 4.23 -6.42 -18.36
N VAL A 59 4.01 -7.64 -18.84
CA VAL A 59 4.34 -8.89 -18.17
C VAL A 59 4.95 -9.82 -19.22
N ALA A 60 6.01 -10.52 -18.86
CA ALA A 60 6.66 -11.51 -19.70
C ALA A 60 7.12 -12.72 -18.87
N GLU A 61 6.77 -13.92 -19.32
CA GLU A 61 7.29 -15.15 -18.73
C GLU A 61 8.76 -15.36 -19.12
N VAL A 62 9.54 -15.86 -18.17
CA VAL A 62 10.93 -16.27 -18.37
C VAL A 62 11.14 -17.63 -17.73
N TYR A 63 12.27 -18.31 -18.02
CA TYR A 63 12.57 -19.58 -17.41
C TYR A 63 12.60 -19.46 -15.87
N GLY A 64 11.66 -20.13 -15.21
CA GLY A 64 11.57 -20.14 -13.74
C GLY A 64 11.01 -18.87 -13.11
N GLY A 65 10.34 -18.00 -13.87
CA GLY A 65 9.78 -16.77 -13.30
C GLY A 65 9.01 -15.89 -14.26
N MET A 66 8.78 -14.65 -13.82
CA MET A 66 8.03 -13.65 -14.57
C MET A 66 8.66 -12.27 -14.37
N LEU A 67 8.88 -11.55 -15.44
CA LEU A 67 9.24 -10.12 -15.42
C LEU A 67 7.98 -9.26 -15.51
N ASN A 68 7.97 -8.14 -14.80
CA ASN A 68 6.89 -7.18 -14.94
C ASN A 68 7.38 -5.74 -14.96
N ALA A 69 6.59 -4.89 -15.60
CA ALA A 69 6.73 -3.45 -15.62
C ALA A 69 5.35 -2.81 -15.50
N ILE A 70 4.59 -3.16 -14.45
CA ILE A 70 3.20 -2.73 -14.27
C ILE A 70 3.07 -1.21 -14.15
N GLY A 71 4.03 -0.53 -13.50
CA GLY A 71 4.02 0.92 -13.37
C GLY A 71 3.03 1.43 -12.32
N LEU A 72 2.88 0.71 -11.19
CA LEU A 72 2.00 1.08 -10.07
C LEU A 72 0.56 1.40 -10.48
N GLN A 73 -0.02 0.65 -11.43
CA GLN A 73 -1.44 0.82 -11.75
C GLN A 73 -2.29 0.77 -10.48
N ASN A 74 -3.10 1.82 -10.27
CA ASN A 74 -3.99 1.91 -9.12
C ASN A 74 -5.17 2.87 -9.42
N PRO A 75 -6.30 2.75 -8.68
CA PRO A 75 -7.50 3.51 -8.96
C PRO A 75 -7.49 4.93 -8.42
N GLY A 76 -6.46 5.33 -7.65
CA GLY A 76 -6.44 6.57 -6.87
C GLY A 76 -7.19 6.47 -5.55
N ILE A 77 -6.96 7.46 -4.68
CA ILE A 77 -7.43 7.43 -3.28
C ILE A 77 -8.96 7.43 -3.17
N ASP A 78 -9.68 8.15 -4.02
CA ASP A 78 -11.14 8.25 -3.93
C ASP A 78 -11.80 6.89 -4.18
N VAL A 79 -11.47 6.25 -5.29
CA VAL A 79 -12.00 4.92 -5.63
C VAL A 79 -11.51 3.86 -4.64
N PHE A 80 -10.28 3.99 -4.15
CA PHE A 80 -9.77 3.10 -3.12
C PHE A 80 -10.65 3.15 -1.85
N ILE A 81 -10.97 4.32 -1.34
CA ILE A 81 -11.81 4.47 -0.13
C ILE A 81 -13.22 3.93 -0.38
N GLU A 82 -13.83 4.31 -1.50
CA GLU A 82 -15.22 3.98 -1.79
C GLU A 82 -15.44 2.50 -2.14
N ARG A 83 -14.48 1.87 -2.81
CA ARG A 83 -14.59 0.50 -3.31
C ARG A 83 -13.74 -0.49 -2.51
N ASP A 84 -12.43 -0.29 -2.50
CA ASP A 84 -11.48 -1.29 -2.02
C ASP A 84 -11.46 -1.36 -0.49
N LEU A 85 -11.42 -0.20 0.17
CA LEU A 85 -11.48 -0.14 1.62
C LEU A 85 -12.86 -0.57 2.15
N ALA A 86 -13.94 -0.16 1.50
CA ALA A 86 -15.30 -0.61 1.84
C ALA A 86 -15.46 -2.13 1.71
N PHE A 87 -14.82 -2.75 0.71
CA PHE A 87 -14.77 -4.19 0.57
C PHE A 87 -13.98 -4.85 1.72
N LEU A 88 -12.76 -4.35 2.02
CA LEU A 88 -11.90 -4.91 3.07
C LEU A 88 -12.52 -4.81 4.47
N LYS A 89 -13.33 -3.79 4.74
CA LYS A 89 -14.06 -3.63 6.02
C LYS A 89 -15.09 -4.73 6.33
N GLN A 90 -15.42 -5.58 5.37
CA GLN A 90 -16.31 -6.72 5.58
C GLN A 90 -15.62 -7.90 6.28
N PHE A 91 -14.30 -7.85 6.43
CA PHE A 91 -13.48 -8.93 6.98
C PHE A 91 -12.83 -8.53 8.31
N ASP A 92 -12.64 -9.54 9.18
CA ASP A 92 -11.90 -9.39 10.44
C ASP A 92 -10.37 -9.48 10.17
N THR A 93 -9.86 -8.52 9.43
CA THR A 93 -8.43 -8.35 9.12
C THR A 93 -8.05 -6.89 9.25
N LYS A 94 -6.80 -6.60 9.56
CA LYS A 94 -6.29 -5.22 9.56
C LYS A 94 -5.95 -4.79 8.14
N VAL A 95 -6.15 -3.52 7.83
CA VAL A 95 -5.79 -2.94 6.55
C VAL A 95 -4.56 -2.05 6.72
N ILE A 96 -3.50 -2.36 5.98
CA ILE A 96 -2.31 -1.52 5.85
C ILE A 96 -2.31 -0.97 4.43
N VAL A 97 -2.36 0.35 4.29
CA VAL A 97 -2.42 0.98 2.98
C VAL A 97 -1.02 1.34 2.50
N ASN A 98 -0.61 0.79 1.35
CA ASN A 98 0.61 1.21 0.68
C ASN A 98 0.36 2.54 -0.02
N VAL A 99 1.08 3.59 0.39
CA VAL A 99 0.93 4.96 -0.11
C VAL A 99 2.03 5.28 -1.09
N CYS A 100 1.69 5.78 -2.27
CA CYS A 100 2.64 6.19 -3.29
C CYS A 100 2.30 7.58 -3.87
N GLY A 101 3.31 8.24 -4.40
CA GLY A 101 3.20 9.56 -5.02
C GLY A 101 4.40 9.85 -5.93
N LYS A 102 4.30 10.91 -6.74
CA LYS A 102 5.40 11.42 -7.57
C LYS A 102 6.09 12.61 -6.91
N SER A 103 5.37 13.32 -6.06
CA SER A 103 5.88 14.44 -5.26
C SER A 103 5.53 14.20 -3.78
N VAL A 104 6.17 14.94 -2.90
CA VAL A 104 5.87 14.89 -1.45
C VAL A 104 4.41 15.31 -1.20
N GLU A 105 3.92 16.25 -1.95
CA GLU A 105 2.54 16.75 -1.88
C GLU A 105 1.52 15.66 -2.22
N ASP A 106 1.79 14.82 -3.23
CA ASP A 106 0.93 13.67 -3.57
C ASP A 106 0.82 12.68 -2.40
N TYR A 107 1.95 12.38 -1.74
CA TYR A 107 1.92 11.52 -0.53
C TYR A 107 1.10 12.14 0.60
N LEU A 108 1.28 13.44 0.85
CA LEU A 108 0.56 14.14 1.91
C LEU A 108 -0.95 14.16 1.64
N GLU A 109 -1.37 14.39 0.40
CA GLU A 109 -2.77 14.34 0.00
C GLU A 109 -3.39 12.96 0.30
N VAL A 110 -2.72 11.87 -0.06
CA VAL A 110 -3.19 10.51 0.26
C VAL A 110 -3.25 10.27 1.77
N VAL A 111 -2.23 10.69 2.51
CA VAL A 111 -2.15 10.54 3.97
C VAL A 111 -3.28 11.30 4.66
N GLU A 112 -3.55 12.53 4.25
CA GLU A 112 -4.64 13.36 4.79
C GLU A 112 -6.01 12.73 4.52
N ARG A 113 -6.22 12.19 3.31
CA ARG A 113 -7.47 11.50 2.96
C ARG A 113 -7.68 10.20 3.75
N LEU A 114 -6.59 9.50 4.10
CA LEU A 114 -6.64 8.30 4.93
C LEU A 114 -6.78 8.59 6.42
N ALA A 115 -6.44 9.79 6.87
CA ALA A 115 -6.41 10.15 8.29
C ALA A 115 -7.74 9.95 9.03
N ASP A 116 -8.87 10.10 8.34
CA ASP A 116 -10.20 9.93 8.90
C ASP A 116 -10.82 8.55 8.61
N THR A 117 -10.00 7.61 8.11
CA THR A 117 -10.38 6.21 7.91
C THR A 117 -9.89 5.34 9.07
N ASP A 118 -10.45 4.14 9.21
CA ASP A 118 -10.08 3.17 10.25
C ASP A 118 -9.03 2.15 9.80
N ILE A 119 -8.16 2.54 8.85
CA ILE A 119 -7.00 1.70 8.50
C ILE A 119 -6.05 1.55 9.68
N ALA A 120 -5.35 0.43 9.74
CA ALA A 120 -4.47 0.12 10.85
C ALA A 120 -3.13 0.86 10.78
N MET A 121 -2.53 0.94 9.59
CA MET A 121 -1.21 1.55 9.36
C MET A 121 -1.09 2.04 7.91
N MET A 122 -0.05 2.83 7.65
CA MET A 122 0.37 3.25 6.30
C MET A 122 1.77 2.70 6.01
N GLU A 123 1.95 2.07 4.84
CA GLU A 123 3.25 1.67 4.30
C GLU A 123 3.67 2.69 3.23
N ILE A 124 4.78 3.40 3.46
CA ILE A 124 5.21 4.45 2.54
C ILE A 124 6.11 3.86 1.44
N ASN A 125 5.64 3.88 0.23
CA ASN A 125 6.36 3.33 -0.91
C ASN A 125 7.41 4.31 -1.46
N VAL A 126 8.64 4.15 -1.03
CA VAL A 126 9.80 4.93 -1.49
C VAL A 126 10.78 4.09 -2.31
N SER A 127 10.34 2.92 -2.82
CA SER A 127 11.24 1.94 -3.44
C SER A 127 10.84 1.50 -4.85
N CYS A 128 9.72 1.97 -5.41
CA CYS A 128 9.26 1.48 -6.70
C CYS A 128 10.11 1.96 -7.88
N PRO A 129 10.80 1.05 -8.62
CA PRO A 129 11.62 1.43 -9.77
C PRO A 129 10.80 1.65 -11.05
N ASN A 130 9.55 1.21 -11.09
CA ASN A 130 8.70 1.22 -12.29
C ASN A 130 7.97 2.56 -12.51
N VAL A 131 8.37 3.60 -11.80
CA VAL A 131 7.85 4.97 -11.94
C VAL A 131 9.04 5.88 -12.31
N LYS A 132 8.92 6.60 -13.40
CA LYS A 132 10.01 7.49 -13.89
C LYS A 132 10.32 8.64 -12.93
N GLU A 133 9.33 9.08 -12.18
CA GLU A 133 9.43 10.16 -11.19
C GLU A 133 8.80 9.70 -9.88
N GLY A 134 9.39 10.07 -8.73
CA GLY A 134 8.84 9.77 -7.41
C GLY A 134 9.53 8.60 -6.69
N ALA A 135 8.79 7.68 -6.14
CA ALA A 135 9.13 6.67 -5.15
C ALA A 135 10.62 6.31 -4.95
N ILE A 136 11.29 5.75 -5.96
CA ILE A 136 12.69 5.33 -5.83
C ILE A 136 13.64 6.51 -5.59
N ALA A 137 13.34 7.69 -6.13
CA ALA A 137 14.20 8.88 -5.96
C ALA A 137 14.25 9.33 -4.49
N PHE A 138 13.16 9.16 -3.76
CA PHE A 138 13.11 9.46 -2.32
C PHE A 138 13.87 8.44 -1.49
N GLY A 139 13.80 7.15 -1.85
CA GLY A 139 14.47 6.07 -1.10
C GLY A 139 15.99 5.98 -1.29
N GLN A 140 16.55 6.62 -2.34
CA GLN A 140 17.98 6.54 -2.64
C GLN A 140 18.86 7.54 -1.90
N LYS A 141 18.30 8.60 -1.32
CA LYS A 141 19.03 9.68 -0.64
C LYS A 141 18.49 9.83 0.78
N ALA A 142 19.39 9.78 1.76
CA ALA A 142 19.04 9.88 3.17
C ALA A 142 18.26 11.16 3.51
N ASP A 143 18.69 12.31 2.99
CA ASP A 143 18.05 13.60 3.25
C ASP A 143 16.63 13.65 2.65
N ALA A 144 16.45 13.15 1.43
CA ALA A 144 15.13 13.09 0.80
C ALA A 144 14.18 12.13 1.54
N LEU A 145 14.70 10.97 1.97
CA LEU A 145 13.94 10.01 2.76
C LEU A 145 13.56 10.59 4.13
N PHE A 146 14.48 11.29 4.77
CA PHE A 146 14.21 11.95 6.05
C PHE A 146 13.13 13.03 5.91
N ASP A 147 13.22 13.88 4.89
CA ASP A 147 12.26 14.96 4.67
C ASP A 147 10.84 14.40 4.45
N ILE A 148 10.68 13.52 3.47
CA ILE A 148 9.37 12.94 3.17
C ILE A 148 8.78 12.17 4.36
N THR A 149 9.59 11.36 5.04
CA THR A 149 9.12 10.57 6.20
C THR A 149 8.72 11.49 7.34
N SER A 150 9.50 12.54 7.61
CA SER A 150 9.21 13.50 8.67
C SER A 150 7.91 14.25 8.43
N ARG A 151 7.66 14.68 7.18
CA ARG A 151 6.44 15.39 6.79
C ARG A 151 5.22 14.46 6.87
N ILE A 152 5.33 13.24 6.37
CA ILE A 152 4.26 12.25 6.44
C ILE A 152 3.92 11.92 7.90
N LYS A 153 4.92 11.67 8.76
CA LYS A 153 4.67 11.38 10.18
C LYS A 153 3.99 12.51 10.94
N LYS A 154 4.17 13.75 10.52
CA LYS A 154 3.45 14.90 11.11
C LYS A 154 1.98 14.97 10.69
N ALA A 155 1.68 14.54 9.48
CA ALA A 155 0.33 14.56 8.92
C ALA A 155 -0.49 13.31 9.28
N ALA A 156 0.15 12.15 9.38
CA ALA A 156 -0.49 10.87 9.63
C ALA A 156 -1.06 10.77 11.05
N LYS A 157 -2.29 10.29 11.18
CA LYS A 157 -2.90 9.90 12.46
C LYS A 157 -2.60 8.45 12.82
N GLN A 158 -2.47 7.58 11.82
CA GLN A 158 -2.14 6.19 11.99
C GLN A 158 -0.61 5.97 12.01
N PRO A 159 -0.13 4.84 12.59
CA PRO A 159 1.26 4.45 12.50
C PRO A 159 1.75 4.36 11.05
N VAL A 160 3.02 4.71 10.83
CA VAL A 160 3.69 4.75 9.51
C VAL A 160 4.88 3.78 9.54
N MET A 161 5.03 2.97 8.49
CA MET A 161 6.15 2.06 8.26
C MET A 161 6.76 2.30 6.88
#